data_a19cdb9619c69ef46424bc5b27f51010
#
_entry.id   a19cdb9619c69ef46424bc5b27f51010
#
_cell.length_a   1.000
_cell.length_b   1.000
_cell.length_c   1.000
_cell.angle_alpha   90.00
_cell.angle_beta   90.00
_cell.angle_gamma   90.00
#
_symmetry.space_group_name_H-M   'P 1'
#
loop_
_entity.id
_entity.type
_entity.pdbx_description
1 polymer ?
#
loop_
_entity_poly.entity_id
_entity_poly.type
_entity_poly.pdbx_seq_one_letter_code
_entity_poly.pdbx_strand_id
1 'polypeptide(L)'
;REGKLPAVIYGGGEDPLALELDYRDFDAFIRQHRGENVLINLKIGRSKPKMAILRDLQRDYLKDSMIHAEFQQISLTDQLTATVAIVLIGEAPGTEAQFGGILEQSQRELMIKCIASEMPEHLEVDVSSLQLGDSIHARDLQFEHIEIVTDGDAVVASVAMPMREEVVTEEIEEESAEPEIIGRDQEEEEEGESSEG
;
A
#
# COMPACT_ATOMS: atom_id res chain seq x y z
N ARG A 1 2.22 1.21 31.31
CA ARG A 1 1.48 0.40 30.29
C ARG A 1 2.33 -0.83 29.98
N GLU A 2 2.43 -1.74 30.93
CA GLU A 2 3.33 -2.89 30.83
C GLU A 2 2.58 -4.01 30.11
N GLY A 3 2.86 -4.15 28.78
CA GLY A 3 2.49 -5.34 28.03
C GLY A 3 1.00 -5.54 27.70
N LYS A 4 0.15 -4.52 27.89
CA LYS A 4 -1.29 -4.59 27.59
C LYS A 4 -1.71 -3.57 26.54
N LEU A 5 -2.54 -4.01 25.57
CA LEU A 5 -3.16 -3.20 24.55
C LEU A 5 -4.62 -2.95 24.92
N PRO A 6 -5.07 -1.69 25.05
CA PRO A 6 -6.48 -1.40 25.20
C PRO A 6 -7.22 -1.69 23.90
N ALA A 7 -8.41 -2.25 24.01
CA ALA A 7 -9.27 -2.59 22.90
C ALA A 7 -10.74 -2.40 23.26
N VAL A 8 -11.59 -2.35 22.25
CA VAL A 8 -13.04 -2.30 22.40
C VAL A 8 -13.67 -3.35 21.47
N ILE A 9 -14.70 -4.03 21.97
CA ILE A 9 -15.59 -4.85 21.13
C ILE A 9 -16.99 -4.25 21.17
N TYR A 10 -17.59 -4.11 19.98
CA TYR A 10 -18.94 -3.59 19.81
C TYR A 10 -19.70 -4.37 18.73
N GLY A 11 -21.01 -4.21 18.66
CA GLY A 11 -21.88 -4.91 17.71
C GLY A 11 -22.61 -6.11 18.34
N GLY A 12 -23.27 -6.92 17.50
CA GLY A 12 -24.04 -8.09 17.97
C GLY A 12 -25.26 -7.75 18.83
N GLY A 13 -25.70 -6.46 18.85
CA GLY A 13 -26.84 -6.02 19.67
C GLY A 13 -26.54 -5.86 21.16
N GLU A 14 -25.28 -5.93 21.56
CA GLU A 14 -24.81 -5.74 22.92
C GLU A 14 -24.11 -4.37 23.10
N ASP A 15 -24.03 -3.90 24.34
CA ASP A 15 -23.29 -2.67 24.66
C ASP A 15 -21.79 -2.84 24.39
N PRO A 16 -21.10 -1.77 23.95
CA PRO A 16 -19.64 -1.81 23.76
C PRO A 16 -18.91 -2.18 25.04
N LEU A 17 -17.99 -3.11 24.95
CA LEU A 17 -17.19 -3.59 26.07
C LEU A 17 -15.71 -3.24 25.87
N ALA A 18 -15.14 -2.54 26.86
CA ALA A 18 -13.71 -2.27 26.90
C ALA A 18 -12.93 -3.52 27.33
N LEU A 19 -11.86 -3.82 26.63
CA LEU A 19 -11.01 -4.99 26.80
C LEU A 19 -9.55 -4.60 26.99
N GLU A 20 -8.78 -5.50 27.56
CA GLU A 20 -7.32 -5.47 27.55
C GLU A 20 -6.79 -6.75 26.93
N LEU A 21 -5.96 -6.61 25.89
CA LEU A 21 -5.29 -7.72 25.23
C LEU A 21 -3.84 -7.81 25.69
N ASP A 22 -3.25 -8.99 25.65
CA ASP A 22 -1.81 -9.14 25.77
C ASP A 22 -1.14 -8.58 24.52
N TYR A 23 -0.26 -7.59 24.69
CA TYR A 23 0.38 -6.88 23.59
C TYR A 23 1.24 -7.82 22.73
N ARG A 24 1.98 -8.73 23.35
CA ARG A 24 2.91 -9.61 22.65
C ARG A 24 2.19 -10.63 21.80
N ASP A 25 1.17 -11.26 22.39
CA ASP A 25 0.37 -12.27 21.70
C ASP A 25 -0.38 -11.65 20.53
N PHE A 26 -0.94 -10.46 20.73
CA PHE A 26 -1.64 -9.74 19.68
C PHE A 26 -0.71 -9.21 18.57
N ASP A 27 0.48 -8.72 18.92
CA ASP A 27 1.50 -8.29 17.93
C ASP A 27 1.96 -9.48 17.07
N ALA A 28 2.20 -10.64 17.68
CA ALA A 28 2.55 -11.85 16.94
C ALA A 28 1.43 -12.28 15.99
N PHE A 29 0.18 -12.22 16.45
CA PHE A 29 -1.00 -12.53 15.65
C PHE A 29 -1.13 -11.60 14.44
N ILE A 30 -1.02 -10.27 14.64
CA ILE A 30 -1.12 -9.29 13.55
C ILE A 30 0.02 -9.42 12.55
N ARG A 31 1.22 -9.76 13.00
CA ARG A 31 2.37 -9.98 12.09
C ARG A 31 2.18 -11.21 11.20
N GLN A 32 1.54 -12.23 11.73
CA GLN A 32 1.25 -13.47 11.00
C GLN A 32 0.15 -13.29 9.96
N HIS A 33 -0.88 -12.45 10.27
CA HIS A 33 -2.05 -12.22 9.41
C HIS A 33 -2.05 -10.79 8.83
N ARG A 34 -0.91 -10.33 8.37
CA ARG A 34 -0.73 -8.96 7.91
C ARG A 34 -1.47 -8.73 6.59
N GLY A 35 -2.45 -7.82 6.60
CA GLY A 35 -3.26 -7.50 5.43
C GLY A 35 -4.44 -8.44 5.19
N GLU A 36 -4.68 -9.39 6.08
CA GLU A 36 -5.80 -10.33 6.01
C GLU A 36 -6.96 -9.88 6.90
N ASN A 37 -8.17 -10.11 6.42
CA ASN A 37 -9.37 -9.94 7.22
C ASN A 37 -9.66 -11.23 7.98
N VAL A 38 -9.06 -11.37 9.15
CA VAL A 38 -9.19 -12.60 9.93
C VAL A 38 -10.36 -12.54 10.91
N LEU A 39 -11.17 -13.57 10.87
CA LEU A 39 -12.19 -13.81 11.88
C LEU A 39 -11.54 -14.30 13.18
N ILE A 40 -11.71 -13.54 14.25
CA ILE A 40 -11.06 -13.78 15.53
C ILE A 40 -12.10 -14.25 16.55
N ASN A 41 -11.80 -15.32 17.25
CA ASN A 41 -12.60 -15.77 18.39
C ASN A 41 -12.02 -15.14 19.68
N LEU A 42 -12.64 -14.08 20.16
CA LEU A 42 -12.23 -13.40 21.39
C LEU A 42 -12.82 -14.10 22.61
N LYS A 43 -11.95 -14.64 23.44
CA LYS A 43 -12.33 -15.23 24.73
C LYS A 43 -12.18 -14.20 25.85
N ILE A 44 -13.30 -13.68 26.33
CA ILE A 44 -13.34 -12.63 27.34
C ILE A 44 -13.61 -13.26 28.70
N GLY A 45 -12.58 -13.38 29.53
CA GLY A 45 -12.66 -13.95 30.86
C GLY A 45 -13.22 -15.37 30.86
N ARG A 46 -14.38 -15.58 31.53
CA ARG A 46 -15.08 -16.89 31.60
C ARG A 46 -16.29 -16.98 30.68
N SER A 47 -16.52 -15.95 29.87
CA SER A 47 -17.65 -15.89 28.93
C SER A 47 -17.42 -16.82 27.73
N LYS A 48 -18.49 -17.06 26.97
CA LYS A 48 -18.38 -17.78 25.69
C LYS A 48 -17.54 -16.96 24.71
N PRO A 49 -16.73 -17.62 23.89
CA PRO A 49 -16.00 -16.91 22.84
C PRO A 49 -16.95 -16.12 21.95
N LYS A 50 -16.59 -14.86 21.65
CA LYS A 50 -17.32 -14.01 20.72
C LYS A 50 -16.54 -13.93 19.42
N MET A 51 -17.23 -14.17 18.30
CA MET A 51 -16.65 -14.02 16.99
C MET A 51 -16.63 -12.54 16.64
N ALA A 52 -15.49 -12.04 16.22
CA ALA A 52 -15.30 -10.65 15.86
C ALA A 52 -14.30 -10.51 14.71
N ILE A 53 -14.39 -9.42 13.99
CA ILE A 53 -13.40 -8.98 13.01
C ILE A 53 -12.66 -7.77 13.56
N LEU A 54 -11.36 -7.67 13.27
CA LEU A 54 -10.57 -6.48 13.54
C LEU A 54 -11.01 -5.38 12.58
N ARG A 55 -11.58 -4.30 13.12
CA ARG A 55 -12.10 -3.19 12.31
C ARG A 55 -11.08 -2.08 12.12
N ASP A 56 -10.37 -1.76 13.20
CA ASP A 56 -9.32 -0.73 13.17
C ASP A 56 -8.20 -1.07 14.14
N LEU A 57 -6.99 -0.69 13.78
CA LEU A 57 -5.80 -0.85 14.58
C LEU A 57 -4.97 0.44 14.55
N GLN A 58 -5.06 1.19 15.63
CA GLN A 58 -4.27 2.41 15.79
C GLN A 58 -2.82 2.11 16.14
N ARG A 59 -1.90 2.69 15.38
CA ARG A 59 -0.46 2.53 15.58
C ARG A 59 0.24 3.87 15.78
N ASP A 60 1.22 3.89 16.66
CA ASP A 60 2.20 4.96 16.76
C ASP A 60 3.33 4.66 15.78
N TYR A 61 3.37 5.34 14.65
CA TYR A 61 4.36 5.11 13.59
C TYR A 61 5.78 5.52 14.00
N LEU A 62 5.94 6.40 15.01
CA LEU A 62 7.26 6.79 15.50
C LEU A 62 7.89 5.72 16.39
N LYS A 63 7.05 4.99 17.13
CA LYS A 63 7.48 3.96 18.09
C LYS A 63 7.24 2.54 17.58
N ASP A 64 6.63 2.40 16.40
CA ASP A 64 6.14 1.13 15.83
C ASP A 64 5.36 0.30 16.87
N SER A 65 4.51 0.98 17.64
CA SER A 65 3.73 0.36 18.70
C SER A 65 2.24 0.51 18.48
N MET A 66 1.46 -0.53 18.80
CA MET A 66 0.00 -0.49 18.77
C MET A 66 -0.52 0.32 19.96
N ILE A 67 -1.51 1.17 19.71
CA ILE A 67 -2.12 2.06 20.71
C ILE A 67 -3.49 1.54 21.14
N HIS A 68 -4.30 1.13 20.16
CA HIS A 68 -5.69 0.71 20.37
C HIS A 68 -6.13 -0.27 19.29
N ALA A 69 -7.02 -1.21 19.62
CA ALA A 69 -7.63 -2.13 18.66
C ALA A 69 -9.16 -2.10 18.79
N GLU A 70 -9.85 -2.09 17.66
CA GLU A 70 -11.32 -2.11 17.58
C GLU A 70 -11.81 -3.40 16.94
N PHE A 71 -12.71 -4.08 17.65
CA PHE A 71 -13.33 -5.31 17.21
C PHE A 71 -14.81 -5.13 16.98
N GLN A 72 -15.30 -5.55 15.84
CA GLN A 72 -16.71 -5.63 15.57
C GLN A 72 -17.18 -7.08 15.76
N GLN A 73 -18.09 -7.31 16.72
CA GLN A 73 -18.73 -8.62 16.89
C GLN A 73 -19.65 -8.88 15.72
N ILE A 74 -19.54 -10.08 15.14
CA ILE A 74 -20.31 -10.50 13.97
C ILE A 74 -20.85 -11.91 14.17
N SER A 75 -21.91 -12.23 13.44
CA SER A 75 -22.41 -13.59 13.24
C SER A 75 -21.97 -14.13 11.89
N LEU A 76 -21.83 -15.43 11.73
CA LEU A 76 -21.44 -16.05 10.47
C LEU A 76 -22.39 -15.73 9.30
N THR A 77 -23.63 -15.38 9.62
CA THR A 77 -24.68 -15.04 8.64
C THR A 77 -24.77 -13.55 8.32
N ASP A 78 -24.01 -12.72 9.03
CA ASP A 78 -24.07 -11.29 8.84
C ASP A 78 -23.38 -10.89 7.54
N GLN A 79 -24.00 -9.96 6.79
CA GLN A 79 -23.34 -9.29 5.66
C GLN A 79 -22.44 -8.18 6.21
N LEU A 80 -21.22 -8.18 5.75
CA LEU A 80 -20.24 -7.16 6.13
C LEU A 80 -19.55 -6.60 4.89
N THR A 81 -19.08 -5.36 5.04
CA THR A 81 -18.21 -4.73 4.07
C THR A 81 -16.80 -4.74 4.64
N ALA A 82 -15.88 -5.34 3.91
CA ALA A 82 -14.47 -5.45 4.30
C ALA A 82 -13.55 -5.02 3.15
N THR A 83 -12.37 -4.55 3.50
CA THR A 83 -11.31 -4.25 2.54
C THR A 83 -10.39 -5.45 2.44
N VAL A 84 -10.29 -6.08 1.28
CA VAL A 84 -9.53 -7.31 1.06
C VAL A 84 -8.35 -7.05 0.14
N ALA A 85 -7.19 -7.59 0.49
CA ALA A 85 -5.98 -7.47 -0.30
C ALA A 85 -6.10 -8.23 -1.63
N ILE A 86 -5.48 -7.68 -2.69
CA ILE A 86 -5.40 -8.30 -4.01
C ILE A 86 -4.03 -8.92 -4.19
N VAL A 87 -4.00 -10.17 -4.62
CA VAL A 87 -2.79 -10.88 -5.03
C VAL A 87 -2.86 -11.12 -6.53
N LEU A 88 -1.87 -10.60 -7.26
CA LEU A 88 -1.76 -10.85 -8.69
C LEU A 88 -1.12 -12.22 -8.90
N ILE A 89 -1.75 -13.07 -9.72
CA ILE A 89 -1.26 -14.40 -10.08
C ILE A 89 -0.96 -14.47 -11.58
N GLY A 90 0.03 -15.31 -11.94
CA GLY A 90 0.48 -15.47 -13.33
C GLY A 90 1.55 -14.44 -13.73
N GLU A 91 2.03 -14.59 -14.96
CA GLU A 91 3.01 -13.69 -15.58
C GLU A 91 2.34 -12.97 -16.75
N ALA A 92 2.35 -11.64 -16.72
CA ALA A 92 1.76 -10.85 -17.79
C ALA A 92 2.68 -10.88 -19.04
N PRO A 93 2.23 -11.37 -20.20
CA PRO A 93 3.03 -11.39 -21.43
C PRO A 93 3.58 -10.02 -21.83
N GLY A 94 2.85 -8.96 -21.51
CA GLY A 94 3.31 -7.59 -21.76
C GLY A 94 4.57 -7.17 -21.02
N THR A 95 4.97 -7.91 -19.97
CA THR A 95 6.21 -7.66 -19.20
C THR A 95 7.41 -8.41 -19.71
N GLU A 96 7.26 -9.32 -20.68
CA GLU A 96 8.37 -10.03 -21.28
C GLU A 96 9.43 -9.07 -21.85
N ALA A 97 10.69 -9.53 -21.88
CA ALA A 97 11.82 -8.73 -22.33
C ALA A 97 11.66 -8.18 -23.77
N GLN A 98 10.81 -8.81 -24.58
CA GLN A 98 10.52 -8.36 -25.94
C GLN A 98 9.65 -7.10 -25.98
N PHE A 99 8.76 -6.92 -25.01
CA PHE A 99 7.83 -5.82 -24.95
C PHE A 99 8.25 -4.72 -23.95
N GLY A 100 9.05 -5.12 -22.95
CA GLY A 100 9.61 -4.20 -21.96
C GLY A 100 8.59 -3.50 -21.08
N GLY A 101 7.36 -3.99 -21.00
CA GLY A 101 6.31 -3.43 -20.16
C GLY A 101 6.60 -3.60 -18.67
N ILE A 102 6.03 -2.73 -17.86
CA ILE A 102 6.10 -2.78 -16.41
C ILE A 102 4.70 -3.05 -15.88
N LEU A 103 4.54 -4.15 -15.11
CA LEU A 103 3.30 -4.43 -14.41
C LEU A 103 3.18 -3.49 -13.22
N GLU A 104 2.15 -2.66 -13.23
CA GLU A 104 1.83 -1.73 -12.16
C GLU A 104 0.52 -2.14 -11.49
N GLN A 105 0.55 -2.30 -10.17
CA GLN A 105 -0.63 -2.53 -9.37
C GLN A 105 -1.09 -1.21 -8.75
N SER A 106 -2.14 -0.61 -9.32
CA SER A 106 -2.68 0.67 -8.86
C SER A 106 -3.52 0.51 -7.60
N GLN A 107 -4.29 -0.59 -7.51
CA GLN A 107 -5.08 -0.93 -6.33
C GLN A 107 -4.54 -2.21 -5.71
N ARG A 108 -4.16 -2.13 -4.44
CA ARG A 108 -3.69 -3.28 -3.65
C ARG A 108 -4.78 -3.93 -2.83
N GLU A 109 -5.89 -3.23 -2.67
CA GLU A 109 -7.02 -3.63 -1.84
C GLU A 109 -8.31 -3.23 -2.53
N LEU A 110 -9.36 -4.05 -2.39
CA LEU A 110 -10.72 -3.74 -2.83
C LEU A 110 -11.68 -3.81 -1.66
N MET A 111 -12.63 -2.88 -1.67
CA MET A 111 -13.76 -2.93 -0.75
C MET A 111 -14.82 -3.86 -1.32
N ILE A 112 -15.12 -4.91 -0.58
CA ILE A 112 -16.10 -5.93 -0.95
C ILE A 112 -17.19 -6.06 0.10
N LYS A 113 -18.34 -6.56 -0.33
CA LYS A 113 -19.44 -6.93 0.54
C LYS A 113 -19.71 -8.43 0.38
N CYS A 114 -19.65 -9.14 1.48
CA CYS A 114 -19.85 -10.59 1.50
C CYS A 114 -20.49 -11.05 2.81
N ILE A 115 -20.84 -12.32 2.89
CA ILE A 115 -21.25 -12.96 4.14
C ILE A 115 -19.99 -13.32 4.95
N ALA A 116 -20.02 -13.13 6.26
CA ALA A 116 -18.85 -13.36 7.12
C ALA A 116 -18.25 -14.77 6.98
N SER A 117 -19.06 -15.79 6.72
CA SER A 117 -18.59 -17.17 6.51
C SER A 117 -17.85 -17.40 5.17
N GLU A 118 -18.03 -16.51 4.22
CA GLU A 118 -17.49 -16.61 2.84
C GLU A 118 -16.45 -15.54 2.56
N MET A 119 -15.99 -14.86 3.60
CA MET A 119 -14.99 -13.81 3.47
C MET A 119 -13.63 -14.40 3.10
N PRO A 120 -13.04 -14.01 1.95
CA PRO A 120 -11.73 -14.49 1.56
C PRO A 120 -10.62 -13.73 2.30
N GLU A 121 -9.48 -14.38 2.50
CA GLU A 121 -8.28 -13.75 3.05
C GLU A 121 -7.65 -12.78 2.04
N HIS A 122 -7.68 -13.15 0.76
CA HIS A 122 -7.19 -12.32 -0.36
C HIS A 122 -8.00 -12.62 -1.63
N LEU A 123 -7.93 -11.69 -2.59
CA LEU A 123 -8.53 -11.83 -3.91
C LEU A 123 -7.44 -12.12 -4.93
N GLU A 124 -7.54 -13.25 -5.60
CA GLU A 124 -6.60 -13.63 -6.65
C GLU A 124 -7.05 -13.05 -7.99
N VAL A 125 -6.16 -12.31 -8.64
CA VAL A 125 -6.41 -11.71 -9.96
C VAL A 125 -5.37 -12.22 -10.95
N ASP A 126 -5.84 -12.93 -11.97
CA ASP A 126 -4.98 -13.48 -13.03
C ASP A 126 -4.60 -12.38 -14.02
N VAL A 127 -3.30 -12.13 -14.15
CA VAL A 127 -2.71 -11.15 -15.06
C VAL A 127 -2.12 -11.79 -16.32
N SER A 128 -2.26 -13.11 -16.50
CA SER A 128 -1.66 -13.86 -17.63
C SER A 128 -2.20 -13.45 -19.02
N SER A 129 -3.31 -12.74 -19.07
CA SER A 129 -3.89 -12.24 -20.31
C SER A 129 -3.46 -10.81 -20.67
N LEU A 130 -2.76 -10.09 -19.78
CA LEU A 130 -2.43 -8.69 -19.97
C LEU A 130 -1.30 -8.50 -20.96
N GLN A 131 -1.59 -7.73 -22.01
CA GLN A 131 -0.61 -7.27 -22.99
C GLN A 131 -0.13 -5.85 -22.66
N LEU A 132 0.86 -5.38 -23.41
CA LEU A 132 1.38 -4.03 -23.25
C LEU A 132 0.29 -2.98 -23.50
N GLY A 133 0.04 -2.13 -22.50
CA GLY A 133 -0.99 -1.09 -22.53
C GLY A 133 -2.37 -1.54 -22.05
N ASP A 134 -2.53 -2.84 -21.70
CA ASP A 134 -3.79 -3.34 -21.15
C ASP A 134 -3.91 -3.00 -19.64
N SER A 135 -5.18 -2.94 -19.20
CA SER A 135 -5.52 -2.72 -17.79
C SER A 135 -6.72 -3.58 -17.39
N ILE A 136 -6.71 -4.02 -16.14
CA ILE A 136 -7.84 -4.70 -15.48
C ILE A 136 -8.52 -3.69 -14.56
N HIS A 137 -9.84 -3.56 -14.71
CA HIS A 137 -10.66 -2.72 -13.86
C HIS A 137 -11.41 -3.55 -12.82
N ALA A 138 -11.86 -2.90 -11.74
CA ALA A 138 -12.64 -3.58 -10.71
C ALA A 138 -13.93 -4.25 -11.26
N ARG A 139 -14.59 -3.65 -12.26
CA ARG A 139 -15.78 -4.22 -12.93
C ARG A 139 -15.52 -5.51 -13.71
N ASP A 140 -14.26 -5.75 -14.13
CA ASP A 140 -13.89 -6.93 -14.92
C ASP A 140 -13.68 -8.17 -14.04
N LEU A 141 -13.58 -7.94 -12.70
CA LEU A 141 -13.41 -8.98 -11.71
C LEU A 141 -14.76 -9.55 -11.28
N GLN A 142 -14.86 -10.86 -11.32
CA GLN A 142 -16.05 -11.59 -10.87
C GLN A 142 -15.63 -12.66 -9.88
N PHE A 143 -16.18 -12.58 -8.67
CA PHE A 143 -15.95 -13.57 -7.62
C PHE A 143 -17.28 -14.18 -7.19
N GLU A 144 -17.26 -15.45 -6.81
CA GLU A 144 -18.45 -16.12 -6.30
C GLU A 144 -18.81 -15.57 -4.93
N HIS A 145 -20.08 -15.23 -4.71
CA HIS A 145 -20.64 -14.74 -3.43
C HIS A 145 -20.08 -13.42 -2.89
N ILE A 146 -19.39 -12.63 -3.73
CA ILE A 146 -18.77 -11.37 -3.35
C ILE A 146 -19.30 -10.25 -4.25
N GLU A 147 -19.74 -9.16 -3.64
CA GLU A 147 -20.12 -7.93 -4.32
C GLU A 147 -19.00 -6.89 -4.17
N ILE A 148 -18.41 -6.41 -5.25
CA ILE A 148 -17.39 -5.36 -5.23
C ILE A 148 -18.09 -4.02 -5.03
N VAL A 149 -17.71 -3.30 -3.96
CA VAL A 149 -18.25 -1.97 -3.60
C VAL A 149 -17.38 -0.85 -4.16
N THR A 150 -16.10 -1.12 -4.40
CA THR A 150 -15.16 -0.18 -5.02
C THR A 150 -15.67 0.24 -6.40
N ASP A 151 -15.37 1.49 -6.80
CA ASP A 151 -15.74 2.01 -8.12
C ASP A 151 -15.31 1.06 -9.23
N GLY A 152 -16.26 0.65 -10.07
CA GLY A 152 -16.01 -0.29 -11.15
C GLY A 152 -14.98 0.19 -12.17
N ASP A 153 -14.80 1.50 -12.33
CA ASP A 153 -13.82 2.08 -13.25
C ASP A 153 -12.40 2.19 -12.64
N ALA A 154 -12.24 1.83 -11.35
CA ALA A 154 -10.93 1.81 -10.72
C ALA A 154 -10.02 0.76 -11.37
N VAL A 155 -8.81 1.18 -11.79
CA VAL A 155 -7.79 0.30 -12.35
C VAL A 155 -7.14 -0.50 -11.23
N VAL A 156 -7.18 -1.81 -11.33
CA VAL A 156 -6.56 -2.74 -10.37
C VAL A 156 -5.11 -3.01 -10.74
N ALA A 157 -4.87 -3.42 -11.97
CA ALA A 157 -3.54 -3.67 -12.50
C ALA A 157 -3.46 -3.22 -13.96
N SER A 158 -2.30 -2.76 -14.39
CA SER A 158 -2.03 -2.37 -15.78
C SER A 158 -0.60 -2.69 -16.17
N VAL A 159 -0.36 -2.88 -17.48
CA VAL A 159 0.98 -3.01 -18.03
C VAL A 159 1.33 -1.74 -18.76
N ALA A 160 2.14 -0.88 -18.12
CA ALA A 160 2.58 0.38 -18.67
C ALA A 160 3.79 0.19 -19.61
N MET A 161 3.86 1.04 -20.65
CA MET A 161 5.08 1.15 -21.46
C MET A 161 6.14 1.89 -20.66
N PRO A 162 7.38 1.37 -20.60
CA PRO A 162 8.46 2.15 -20.01
C PRO A 162 8.66 3.43 -20.83
N MET A 163 8.64 4.56 -20.16
CA MET A 163 9.01 5.81 -20.76
C MET A 163 10.52 5.76 -21.07
N ARG A 164 10.85 5.52 -22.36
CA ARG A 164 12.23 5.59 -22.79
C ARG A 164 12.62 7.07 -22.70
N GLU A 165 13.43 7.42 -21.73
CA GLU A 165 14.14 8.70 -21.78
C GLU A 165 14.97 8.68 -23.06
N GLU A 166 14.49 9.37 -24.08
CA GLU A 166 15.36 9.78 -25.18
C GLU A 166 16.38 10.73 -24.54
N VAL A 167 17.54 10.18 -24.26
CA VAL A 167 18.72 11.02 -24.03
C VAL A 167 18.92 11.78 -25.34
N VAL A 168 18.38 12.97 -25.39
CA VAL A 168 18.75 13.95 -26.43
C VAL A 168 20.22 14.25 -26.17
N THR A 169 21.09 13.50 -26.81
CA THR A 169 22.46 13.91 -27.03
C THR A 169 22.35 15.14 -27.92
N GLU A 170 22.29 16.32 -27.33
CA GLU A 170 22.70 17.54 -28.02
C GLU A 170 24.16 17.31 -28.39
N GLU A 171 24.37 16.92 -29.63
CA GLU A 171 25.67 17.12 -30.30
C GLU A 171 25.91 18.64 -30.29
N ILE A 172 26.69 19.08 -29.31
CA ILE A 172 27.30 20.38 -29.35
C ILE A 172 28.30 20.28 -30.49
N GLU A 173 27.91 20.76 -31.69
CA GLU A 173 28.84 21.10 -32.74
C GLU A 173 29.78 22.16 -32.16
N GLU A 174 30.98 21.75 -31.78
CA GLU A 174 32.10 22.64 -31.55
C GLU A 174 32.48 23.27 -32.89
N GLU A 175 31.85 24.40 -33.17
CA GLU A 175 32.37 25.33 -34.18
C GLU A 175 33.60 26.01 -33.59
N SER A 176 34.74 25.59 -34.09
CA SER A 176 36.06 26.13 -33.79
C SER A 176 36.10 27.61 -34.12
N ALA A 177 36.10 28.45 -33.09
CA ALA A 177 36.52 29.80 -33.19
C ALA A 177 37.83 29.97 -32.38
N GLU A 178 38.92 30.11 -33.13
CA GLU A 178 40.23 30.46 -32.60
C GLU A 178 40.14 31.80 -31.84
N PRO A 179 40.75 31.93 -30.66
CA PRO A 179 40.92 33.24 -30.04
C PRO A 179 42.19 33.91 -30.58
N GLU A 180 42.04 35.01 -31.31
CA GLU A 180 43.11 35.93 -31.59
C GLU A 180 43.67 36.53 -30.32
N ILE A 181 44.98 36.33 -30.14
CA ILE A 181 45.79 36.97 -29.13
C ILE A 181 46.07 38.41 -29.58
N ILE A 182 45.53 39.40 -28.90
CA ILE A 182 46.05 40.75 -28.92
C ILE A 182 46.55 41.10 -27.55
N GLY A 183 47.86 41.09 -27.43
CA GLY A 183 48.55 41.61 -26.27
C GLY A 183 48.54 43.12 -26.20
N ARG A 184 48.63 43.67 -25.06
CA ARG A 184 49.53 44.70 -24.65
C ARG A 184 49.15 45.37 -23.34
N ASP A 185 50.09 45.24 -22.42
CA ASP A 185 50.81 46.25 -21.65
C ASP A 185 50.13 47.10 -20.60
N GLN A 186 50.75 46.93 -19.43
CA GLN A 186 51.15 47.96 -18.43
C GLN A 186 50.03 48.64 -17.65
N GLU A 187 50.16 48.87 -16.45
CA GLU A 187 51.08 49.20 -15.40
C GLU A 187 50.32 49.45 -14.13
N GLU A 188 50.95 49.03 -13.06
CA GLU A 188 51.28 49.76 -11.83
C GLU A 188 50.22 50.03 -10.76
N GLU A 189 50.68 49.58 -9.59
CA GLU A 189 50.70 50.28 -8.27
C GLU A 189 49.34 50.43 -7.55
N GLU A 190 49.18 50.31 -6.34
CA GLU A 190 49.96 50.32 -5.10
C GLU A 190 49.01 50.04 -3.94
N GLU A 191 49.57 49.42 -2.94
CA GLU A 191 49.42 49.66 -1.50
C GLU A 191 48.05 49.76 -0.80
N GLY A 192 48.08 49.13 0.34
CA GLY A 192 47.50 49.66 1.54
C GLY A 192 46.64 48.65 2.32
N GLU A 193 47.22 47.83 3.07
CA GLU A 193 47.44 47.90 4.53
C GLU A 193 46.17 47.99 5.41
N SER A 194 46.20 47.10 6.32
CA SER A 194 45.75 47.16 7.75
C SER A 194 44.24 46.97 7.99
N SER A 195 44.00 46.02 8.76
CA SER A 195 43.97 45.83 10.23
C SER A 195 42.54 45.80 10.77
N GLU A 196 42.39 44.77 11.59
CA GLU A 196 41.67 44.70 12.88
C GLU A 196 40.22 45.19 13.00
N GLY A 197 39.48 44.27 13.54
CA GLY A 197 38.23 44.50 14.22
C GLY A 197 37.47 43.21 14.44
#